data_0a0e61629e361a1423f069e9ae63035b
#
_entry.id   0a0e61629e361a1423f069e9ae63035b
#
_cell.length_a   1.000
_cell.length_b   1.000
_cell.length_c   1.000
_cell.angle_alpha   90.00
_cell.angle_beta   90.00
_cell.angle_gamma   90.00
#
_symmetry.space_group_name_H-M   'P 1'
#
loop_
_entity.id
_entity.type
_entity.pdbx_description
1 polymer ?
#
loop_
_entity_poly.entity_id
_entity_poly.type
_entity_poly.pdbx_seq_one_letter_code
_entity_poly.pdbx_strand_id
1 'polypeptide(L)'
;AYRYGWEPEGLIKATLEDAQPEGVRYPEGKTYEMTKYAHAKTDKKLGIYLIANGNHADAEVYMDSVHYKLNVGCADCHMPIVEDKTGTRYRSHDSSKSVLNSKASMQYCLGCHTSDKVKTVKDMVAYVRNAQKSVAEKDAAVAKKQDETFDLLKVAIEGKKLDEKAINEAKFKYAVAAYYKEFVYGNRGATPGEKVAHNPEKNRRYLEKALSVLDEAQTILKN
;
A
#
# COMPACT_ATOMS: atom_id res chain seq x y z
N ALA A 1 -9.50 -0.38 -19.00
CA ALA A 1 -8.54 -1.48 -19.08
C ALA A 1 -7.17 -0.99 -18.61
N TYR A 2 -6.53 -1.73 -17.71
CA TYR A 2 -5.21 -1.40 -17.19
C TYR A 2 -4.15 -1.74 -18.24
N ARG A 3 -3.63 -0.74 -18.95
CA ARG A 3 -2.66 -0.91 -20.04
C ARG A 3 -1.38 -1.64 -19.60
N TYR A 4 -0.98 -1.45 -18.35
CA TYR A 4 0.25 -2.01 -17.77
C TYR A 4 -0.02 -3.00 -16.63
N GLY A 5 -1.26 -3.47 -16.50
CA GLY A 5 -1.68 -4.32 -15.39
C GLY A 5 -2.01 -3.51 -14.11
N TRP A 6 -2.26 -4.22 -13.04
CA TRP A 6 -2.67 -3.65 -11.74
C TRP A 6 -1.60 -3.77 -10.64
N GLU A 7 -0.40 -4.21 -11.01
CA GLU A 7 0.71 -4.28 -10.08
C GLU A 7 1.44 -2.92 -10.01
N PRO A 8 2.05 -2.56 -8.87
CA PRO A 8 2.77 -1.29 -8.70
C PRO A 8 3.83 -1.05 -9.77
N GLU A 9 4.54 -2.09 -10.19
CA GLU A 9 5.56 -2.03 -11.24
C GLU A 9 5.01 -1.51 -12.56
N GLY A 10 3.84 -2.02 -12.96
CA GLY A 10 3.16 -1.57 -14.18
C GLY A 10 2.70 -0.12 -14.08
N LEU A 11 2.20 0.29 -12.92
CA LEU A 11 1.74 1.66 -12.68
C LEU A 11 2.90 2.65 -12.61
N ILE A 12 4.01 2.27 -11.97
CA ILE A 12 5.25 3.05 -11.99
C ILE A 12 5.74 3.21 -13.43
N LYS A 13 5.79 2.12 -14.20
CA LYS A 13 6.17 2.15 -15.62
C LYS A 13 5.25 3.07 -16.42
N ALA A 14 3.94 2.97 -16.24
CA ALA A 14 2.98 3.86 -16.89
C ALA A 14 3.25 5.35 -16.57
N THR A 15 3.49 5.65 -15.29
CA THR A 15 3.80 7.01 -14.85
C THR A 15 5.08 7.54 -15.50
N LEU A 16 6.08 6.68 -15.69
CA LEU A 16 7.35 7.07 -16.31
C LEU A 16 7.26 7.23 -17.83
N GLU A 17 6.47 6.37 -18.50
CA GLU A 17 6.30 6.40 -19.96
C GLU A 17 5.30 7.47 -20.41
N ASP A 18 4.20 7.64 -19.67
CA ASP A 18 3.14 8.58 -19.96
C ASP A 18 3.37 9.95 -19.29
N ALA A 19 4.61 10.22 -18.81
CA ALA A 19 4.96 11.50 -18.20
C ALA A 19 4.57 12.65 -19.12
N GLN A 20 3.67 13.48 -18.64
CA GLN A 20 3.19 14.64 -19.37
C GLN A 20 4.33 15.62 -19.63
N PRO A 21 4.27 16.46 -20.68
CA PRO A 21 5.29 17.45 -20.99
C PRO A 21 5.62 18.38 -19.81
N GLU A 22 4.65 18.61 -18.96
CA GLU A 22 4.74 19.47 -17.77
C GLU A 22 4.91 18.70 -16.48
N GLY A 23 4.90 17.39 -16.55
CA GLY A 23 4.94 16.49 -15.42
C GLY A 23 6.23 15.72 -15.33
N VAL A 24 6.17 14.83 -14.48
CA VAL A 24 7.19 13.93 -13.99
C VAL A 24 7.99 13.26 -15.10
N ARG A 25 9.20 13.68 -15.32
CA ARG A 25 10.14 12.92 -16.14
C ARG A 25 11.15 12.22 -15.26
N TYR A 26 11.16 10.93 -15.39
CA TYR A 26 12.03 10.07 -14.63
C TYR A 26 12.37 8.81 -15.43
N PRO A 27 13.51 8.20 -15.37
CA PRO A 27 14.78 8.54 -14.74
C PRO A 27 15.71 9.28 -15.72
N GLU A 28 16.93 9.50 -15.37
CA GLU A 28 18.00 10.14 -16.15
C GLU A 28 18.28 11.60 -15.79
N GLY A 29 18.22 11.91 -14.49
CA GLY A 29 18.57 13.23 -14.00
C GLY A 29 17.54 14.31 -14.37
N LYS A 30 16.36 13.91 -14.82
CA LYS A 30 15.28 14.84 -15.11
C LYS A 30 14.39 15.01 -13.90
N THR A 31 14.00 16.22 -13.64
CA THR A 31 13.06 16.55 -12.56
C THR A 31 11.71 15.93 -12.84
N TYR A 32 11.10 15.32 -11.84
CA TYR A 32 9.69 15.00 -11.83
C TYR A 32 8.97 15.85 -10.79
N GLU A 33 7.74 16.19 -11.06
CA GLU A 33 6.94 16.91 -10.08
C GLU A 33 6.45 15.98 -8.98
N MET A 34 6.59 16.47 -7.77
CA MET A 34 6.00 15.84 -6.63
C MET A 34 4.49 16.02 -6.66
N THR A 35 3.76 14.96 -6.38
CA THR A 35 2.32 15.07 -6.25
C THR A 35 1.93 15.80 -4.97
N LYS A 36 0.80 16.48 -5.01
CA LYS A 36 0.20 17.13 -3.84
C LYS A 36 -0.16 16.16 -2.71
N TYR A 37 -0.10 14.87 -2.98
CA TYR A 37 -0.59 13.79 -2.11
C TYR A 37 0.52 12.90 -1.58
N ALA A 38 1.76 13.35 -1.65
CA ALA A 38 2.90 12.63 -1.11
C ALA A 38 2.78 12.46 0.42
N HIS A 39 2.82 11.22 0.87
CA HIS A 39 2.71 10.88 2.30
C HIS A 39 4.06 10.62 2.95
N ALA A 40 5.11 10.43 2.17
CA ALA A 40 6.46 10.29 2.67
C ALA A 40 7.16 11.64 2.72
N LYS A 41 8.26 11.70 3.44
CA LYS A 41 9.10 12.90 3.51
C LYS A 41 9.57 13.32 2.12
N THR A 42 9.42 14.60 1.83
CA THR A 42 9.89 15.23 0.61
C THR A 42 10.56 16.54 0.97
N ASP A 43 11.53 16.96 0.15
CA ASP A 43 12.19 18.25 0.29
C ASP A 43 12.45 18.86 -1.08
N LYS A 44 11.70 19.91 -1.41
CA LYS A 44 11.83 20.60 -2.70
C LYS A 44 13.19 21.28 -2.87
N LYS A 45 13.81 21.75 -1.79
CA LYS A 45 15.12 22.42 -1.84
C LYS A 45 16.22 21.42 -2.21
N LEU A 46 16.10 20.18 -1.70
CA LEU A 46 17.03 19.10 -2.00
C LEU A 46 16.65 18.32 -3.26
N GLY A 47 15.53 18.66 -3.90
CA GLY A 47 15.04 17.92 -5.07
C GLY A 47 14.67 16.47 -4.75
N ILE A 48 14.17 16.20 -3.55
CA ILE A 48 13.66 14.89 -3.15
C ILE A 48 12.15 14.89 -3.30
N TYR A 49 11.66 14.11 -4.25
CA TYR A 49 10.25 14.04 -4.61
C TYR A 49 9.73 12.62 -4.57
N LEU A 50 8.40 12.45 -4.60
CA LEU A 50 7.74 11.17 -4.72
C LEU A 50 7.08 11.01 -6.09
N ILE A 51 6.97 9.77 -6.54
CA ILE A 51 6.12 9.40 -7.66
C ILE A 51 4.65 9.60 -7.23
N ALA A 52 3.75 9.87 -8.20
CA ALA A 52 2.32 9.94 -7.95
C ALA A 52 1.85 8.70 -7.17
N ASN A 53 1.10 8.90 -6.11
CA ASN A 53 0.69 7.78 -5.28
C ASN A 53 -0.47 6.98 -5.89
N GLY A 54 -0.52 5.69 -5.52
CA GLY A 54 -1.62 4.80 -5.85
C GLY A 54 -2.80 4.96 -4.89
N ASN A 55 -3.42 6.14 -4.85
CA ASN A 55 -4.62 6.35 -4.04
C ASN A 55 -5.72 5.37 -4.44
N HIS A 56 -6.39 4.79 -3.46
CA HIS A 56 -7.52 3.90 -3.67
C HIS A 56 -7.20 2.64 -4.48
N ALA A 57 -6.02 2.06 -4.29
CA ALA A 57 -5.62 0.80 -4.93
C ALA A 57 -6.35 -0.44 -4.35
N ASP A 58 -7.61 -0.29 -3.93
CA ASP A 58 -8.35 -1.38 -3.29
C ASP A 58 -8.64 -2.52 -4.27
N ALA A 59 -9.06 -2.18 -5.48
CA ALA A 59 -9.32 -3.17 -6.53
C ALA A 59 -8.02 -3.84 -6.99
N GLU A 60 -6.95 -3.07 -7.19
CA GLU A 60 -5.63 -3.55 -7.62
C GLU A 60 -5.01 -4.49 -6.57
N VAL A 61 -5.10 -4.12 -5.30
CA VAL A 61 -4.65 -5.00 -4.21
C VAL A 61 -5.49 -6.26 -4.14
N TYR A 62 -6.82 -6.14 -4.30
CA TYR A 62 -7.75 -7.27 -4.23
C TYR A 62 -7.54 -8.27 -5.38
N MET A 63 -7.17 -7.82 -6.59
CA MET A 63 -6.92 -8.69 -7.75
C MET A 63 -5.90 -9.79 -7.40
N ASP A 64 -6.11 -10.98 -7.93
CA ASP A 64 -5.34 -12.20 -7.71
C ASP A 64 -5.33 -12.72 -6.27
N SER A 65 -6.10 -12.11 -5.35
CA SER A 65 -6.28 -12.66 -4.01
C SER A 65 -7.01 -14.02 -4.05
N VAL A 66 -6.91 -14.76 -2.95
CA VAL A 66 -7.70 -15.98 -2.79
C VAL A 66 -9.20 -15.69 -2.84
N HIS A 67 -9.63 -14.56 -2.27
CA HIS A 67 -11.02 -14.14 -2.31
C HIS A 67 -11.49 -13.84 -3.74
N TYR A 68 -10.67 -13.13 -4.52
CA TYR A 68 -10.93 -12.88 -5.94
C TYR A 68 -11.10 -14.20 -6.72
N LYS A 69 -10.19 -15.15 -6.54
CA LYS A 69 -10.21 -16.47 -7.22
C LYS A 69 -11.42 -17.31 -6.82
N LEU A 70 -11.96 -17.10 -5.62
CA LEU A 70 -13.16 -17.76 -5.12
C LEU A 70 -14.46 -16.98 -5.40
N ASN A 71 -14.40 -15.92 -6.22
CA ASN A 71 -15.54 -15.05 -6.55
C ASN A 71 -16.21 -14.39 -5.32
N VAL A 72 -15.47 -14.16 -4.24
CA VAL A 72 -15.95 -13.39 -3.09
C VAL A 72 -15.85 -11.92 -3.45
N GLY A 73 -16.96 -11.25 -3.68
CA GLY A 73 -16.99 -9.85 -4.11
C GLY A 73 -16.92 -8.85 -2.95
N CYS A 74 -16.70 -7.59 -3.27
CA CYS A 74 -16.67 -6.51 -2.28
C CYS A 74 -17.95 -6.48 -1.43
N ALA A 75 -19.11 -6.68 -2.06
CA ALA A 75 -20.40 -6.67 -1.41
C ALA A 75 -20.61 -7.83 -0.42
N ASP A 76 -19.90 -8.93 -0.58
CA ASP A 76 -20.05 -10.08 0.32
C ASP A 76 -19.47 -9.79 1.71
N CYS A 77 -18.41 -8.99 1.78
CA CYS A 77 -17.82 -8.53 3.03
C CYS A 77 -18.42 -7.21 3.52
N HIS A 78 -18.58 -6.23 2.61
CA HIS A 78 -18.97 -4.86 2.95
C HIS A 78 -20.48 -4.62 2.99
N MET A 79 -21.27 -5.49 2.36
CA MET A 79 -22.73 -5.40 2.30
C MET A 79 -23.35 -6.75 2.70
N PRO A 80 -23.19 -7.16 3.97
CA PRO A 80 -23.67 -8.47 4.42
C PRO A 80 -25.18 -8.55 4.33
N ILE A 81 -25.68 -9.77 4.20
CA ILE A 81 -27.14 -10.03 4.34
C ILE A 81 -27.50 -9.91 5.81
N VAL A 82 -28.45 -9.05 6.09
CA VAL A 82 -29.01 -8.82 7.40
C VAL A 82 -30.52 -9.06 7.37
N GLU A 83 -31.14 -9.22 8.54
CA GLU A 83 -32.57 -9.43 8.68
C GLU A 83 -33.15 -8.31 9.57
N ASP A 84 -34.24 -7.72 9.15
CA ASP A 84 -34.96 -6.73 9.93
C ASP A 84 -35.91 -7.36 10.96
N LYS A 85 -36.64 -6.51 11.70
CA LYS A 85 -37.56 -6.93 12.74
C LYS A 85 -38.77 -7.71 12.20
N THR A 86 -39.04 -7.64 10.92
CA THR A 86 -40.15 -8.33 10.22
C THR A 86 -39.73 -9.68 9.67
N GLY A 87 -38.43 -10.04 9.77
CA GLY A 87 -37.85 -11.24 9.15
C GLY A 87 -37.45 -11.05 7.70
N THR A 88 -37.51 -9.82 7.18
CA THR A 88 -37.12 -9.53 5.80
C THR A 88 -35.60 -9.49 5.69
N ARG A 89 -35.05 -10.30 4.79
CA ARG A 89 -33.60 -10.38 4.52
C ARG A 89 -33.22 -9.44 3.37
N TYR A 90 -32.19 -8.64 3.60
CA TYR A 90 -31.68 -7.71 2.59
C TYR A 90 -30.16 -7.51 2.73
N ARG A 91 -29.50 -6.98 1.68
CA ARG A 91 -28.11 -6.55 1.78
C ARG A 91 -28.03 -5.20 2.46
N SER A 92 -27.24 -5.12 3.53
CA SER A 92 -27.01 -3.87 4.24
C SER A 92 -26.17 -2.92 3.38
N HIS A 93 -26.64 -1.67 3.24
CA HIS A 93 -25.88 -0.57 2.60
C HIS A 93 -25.24 0.35 3.65
N ASP A 94 -25.20 -0.06 4.91
CA ASP A 94 -24.55 0.70 5.98
C ASP A 94 -23.01 0.55 5.89
N SER A 95 -22.41 1.42 5.08
CA SER A 95 -20.94 1.51 4.93
C SER A 95 -20.25 2.26 6.06
N SER A 96 -21.00 2.80 7.03
CA SER A 96 -20.45 3.54 8.17
C SER A 96 -19.72 2.63 9.17
N LYS A 97 -20.01 1.33 9.13
CA LYS A 97 -19.42 0.36 10.03
C LYS A 97 -18.26 -0.39 9.37
N SER A 98 -17.16 -0.49 10.09
CA SER A 98 -16.10 -1.41 9.71
C SER A 98 -16.65 -2.84 9.60
N VAL A 99 -16.19 -3.59 8.60
CA VAL A 99 -16.51 -5.01 8.41
C VAL A 99 -16.28 -5.82 9.70
N LEU A 100 -15.23 -5.50 10.45
CA LEU A 100 -14.91 -6.15 11.73
C LEU A 100 -15.93 -5.88 12.84
N ASN A 101 -16.72 -4.81 12.73
CA ASN A 101 -17.77 -4.49 13.69
C ASN A 101 -19.14 -5.03 13.26
N SER A 102 -19.21 -5.66 12.10
CA SER A 102 -20.43 -6.31 11.59
C SER A 102 -20.42 -7.80 11.91
N LYS A 103 -21.29 -8.21 12.84
CA LYS A 103 -21.49 -9.63 13.17
C LYS A 103 -21.84 -10.45 11.92
N ALA A 104 -22.69 -9.91 11.05
CA ALA A 104 -23.12 -10.58 9.83
C ALA A 104 -21.97 -10.78 8.84
N SER A 105 -21.11 -9.76 8.64
CA SER A 105 -19.91 -9.90 7.83
C SER A 105 -18.94 -10.94 8.39
N MET A 106 -18.73 -10.94 9.71
CA MET A 106 -17.83 -11.90 10.35
C MET A 106 -18.40 -13.33 10.29
N GLN A 107 -19.70 -13.50 10.37
CA GLN A 107 -20.35 -14.80 10.16
C GLN A 107 -20.20 -15.30 8.74
N TYR A 108 -20.24 -14.40 7.75
CA TYR A 108 -19.97 -14.76 6.35
C TYR A 108 -18.53 -15.26 6.19
N CYS A 109 -17.54 -14.58 6.80
CA CYS A 109 -16.15 -15.04 6.79
C CYS A 109 -15.99 -16.43 7.37
N LEU A 110 -16.69 -16.74 8.47
CA LEU A 110 -16.68 -18.07 9.11
C LEU A 110 -17.20 -19.19 8.21
N GLY A 111 -17.94 -18.88 7.14
CA GLY A 111 -18.39 -19.87 6.15
C GLY A 111 -17.24 -20.61 5.47
N CYS A 112 -16.06 -19.97 5.38
CA CYS A 112 -14.85 -20.55 4.79
C CYS A 112 -13.68 -20.61 5.79
N HIS A 113 -13.57 -19.62 6.68
CA HIS A 113 -12.47 -19.52 7.67
C HIS A 113 -12.79 -20.31 8.93
N THR A 114 -12.81 -21.62 8.83
CA THR A 114 -13.01 -22.52 9.98
C THR A 114 -11.74 -23.30 10.25
N SER A 115 -11.30 -23.31 11.49
CA SER A 115 -10.14 -24.07 11.95
C SER A 115 -10.26 -24.32 13.46
N ASP A 116 -9.35 -25.09 14.03
CA ASP A 116 -9.30 -25.29 15.48
C ASP A 116 -9.13 -24.00 16.28
N LYS A 117 -8.57 -22.94 15.63
CA LYS A 117 -8.32 -21.64 16.25
C LYS A 117 -9.37 -20.58 15.91
N VAL A 118 -10.24 -20.84 14.91
CA VAL A 118 -11.24 -19.85 14.44
C VAL A 118 -12.60 -20.57 14.36
N LYS A 119 -13.43 -20.43 15.40
CA LYS A 119 -14.74 -21.09 15.53
C LYS A 119 -15.87 -20.10 15.76
N THR A 120 -15.57 -18.91 16.23
CA THR A 120 -16.56 -17.88 16.59
C THR A 120 -16.26 -16.56 15.89
N VAL A 121 -17.27 -15.70 15.86
CA VAL A 121 -17.10 -14.30 15.38
C VAL A 121 -15.96 -13.59 16.11
N LYS A 122 -15.81 -13.80 17.41
CA LYS A 122 -14.71 -13.24 18.20
C LYS A 122 -13.35 -13.73 17.72
N ASP A 123 -13.23 -15.02 17.44
CA ASP A 123 -11.98 -15.61 16.93
C ASP A 123 -11.67 -15.06 15.52
N MET A 124 -12.70 -14.91 14.67
CA MET A 124 -12.52 -14.34 13.34
C MET A 124 -12.03 -12.88 13.38
N VAL A 125 -12.62 -12.06 14.26
CA VAL A 125 -12.13 -10.70 14.51
C VAL A 125 -10.69 -10.70 14.97
N ALA A 126 -10.32 -11.57 15.91
CA ALA A 126 -8.96 -11.72 16.41
C ALA A 126 -8.00 -12.16 15.31
N TYR A 127 -8.41 -13.08 14.45
CA TYR A 127 -7.63 -13.54 13.30
C TYR A 127 -7.29 -12.38 12.35
N VAL A 128 -8.30 -11.58 11.96
CA VAL A 128 -8.07 -10.41 11.09
C VAL A 128 -7.21 -9.35 11.79
N ARG A 129 -7.46 -9.09 13.08
CA ARG A 129 -6.64 -8.12 13.86
C ARG A 129 -5.18 -8.52 13.94
N ASN A 130 -4.89 -9.81 14.09
CA ASN A 130 -3.51 -10.31 14.08
C ASN A 130 -2.84 -10.11 12.70
N ALA A 131 -3.57 -10.36 11.62
CA ALA A 131 -3.07 -10.07 10.28
C ALA A 131 -2.82 -8.57 10.06
N GLN A 132 -3.73 -7.71 10.52
CA GLN A 132 -3.57 -6.24 10.48
C GLN A 132 -2.32 -5.81 11.25
N LYS A 133 -2.11 -6.33 12.46
CA LYS A 133 -0.95 -6.04 13.28
C LYS A 133 0.36 -6.41 12.58
N SER A 134 0.43 -7.59 11.99
CA SER A 134 1.62 -8.06 11.26
C SER A 134 1.98 -7.14 10.09
N VAL A 135 0.98 -6.64 9.35
CA VAL A 135 1.21 -5.68 8.26
C VAL A 135 1.63 -4.31 8.81
N ALA A 136 1.01 -3.86 9.89
CA ALA A 136 1.35 -2.60 10.53
C ALA A 136 2.79 -2.58 11.07
N GLU A 137 3.27 -3.68 11.62
CA GLU A 137 4.66 -3.84 12.08
C GLU A 137 5.65 -3.73 10.91
N LYS A 138 5.35 -4.37 9.78
CA LYS A 138 6.16 -4.24 8.55
C LYS A 138 6.12 -2.82 7.98
N ASP A 139 4.95 -2.19 7.96
CA ASP A 139 4.79 -0.80 7.52
C ASP A 139 5.63 0.16 8.38
N ALA A 140 5.63 -0.04 9.70
CA ALA A 140 6.46 0.75 10.61
C ALA A 140 7.96 0.56 10.34
N ALA A 141 8.39 -0.66 10.00
CA ALA A 141 9.77 -0.92 9.60
C ALA A 141 10.14 -0.20 8.30
N VAL A 142 9.24 -0.19 7.31
CA VAL A 142 9.44 0.59 6.07
C VAL A 142 9.51 2.07 6.38
N ALA A 143 8.61 2.61 7.21
CA ALA A 143 8.59 4.02 7.57
C ALA A 143 9.91 4.45 8.24
N LYS A 144 10.38 3.66 9.21
CA LYS A 144 11.68 3.90 9.87
C LYS A 144 12.83 3.92 8.85
N LYS A 145 12.87 2.94 7.95
CA LYS A 145 13.91 2.86 6.94
C LYS A 145 13.82 3.98 5.91
N GLN A 146 12.62 4.44 5.57
CA GLN A 146 12.43 5.64 4.76
C GLN A 146 13.02 6.89 5.43
N ASP A 147 12.78 7.06 6.73
CA ASP A 147 13.34 8.17 7.49
C ASP A 147 14.88 8.14 7.48
N GLU A 148 15.48 6.98 7.77
CA GLU A 148 16.93 6.79 7.72
C GLU A 148 17.50 7.06 6.31
N THR A 149 16.82 6.59 5.26
CA THR A 149 17.25 6.82 3.87
C THR A 149 17.14 8.29 3.48
N PHE A 150 16.09 8.97 3.94
CA PHE A 150 15.92 10.41 3.72
C PHE A 150 17.06 11.21 4.35
N ASP A 151 17.43 10.88 5.58
CA ASP A 151 18.53 11.55 6.27
C ASP A 151 19.88 11.30 5.57
N LEU A 152 20.12 10.08 5.07
CA LEU A 152 21.30 9.78 4.25
C LEU A 152 21.32 10.57 2.92
N LEU A 153 20.18 10.67 2.23
CA LEU A 153 20.04 11.50 1.03
C LEU A 153 20.40 12.95 1.30
N LYS A 154 19.86 13.49 2.40
CA LYS A 154 20.16 14.85 2.83
C LYS A 154 21.65 15.09 3.03
N VAL A 155 22.31 14.20 3.79
CA VAL A 155 23.76 14.28 4.03
C VAL A 155 24.56 14.15 2.73
N ALA A 156 24.17 13.24 1.82
CA ALA A 156 24.88 13.04 0.55
C ALA A 156 24.75 14.26 -0.37
N ILE A 157 23.59 14.87 -0.45
CA ILE A 157 23.32 16.06 -1.27
C ILE A 157 24.09 17.27 -0.74
N GLU A 158 24.00 17.53 0.56
CA GLU A 158 24.67 18.68 1.21
C GLU A 158 26.20 18.51 1.21
N GLY A 159 26.67 17.27 1.41
CA GLY A 159 28.08 16.96 1.47
C GLY A 159 28.80 16.88 0.11
N LYS A 160 28.06 16.84 -1.00
CA LYS A 160 28.58 16.76 -2.38
C LYS A 160 29.65 15.66 -2.57
N LYS A 161 29.54 14.55 -1.85
CA LYS A 161 30.50 13.44 -1.90
C LYS A 161 30.21 12.45 -3.04
N LEU A 162 28.97 12.37 -3.47
CA LEU A 162 28.53 11.48 -4.54
C LEU A 162 28.26 12.27 -5.81
N ASP A 163 28.42 11.62 -6.96
CA ASP A 163 28.05 12.21 -8.23
C ASP A 163 26.51 12.36 -8.36
N GLU A 164 26.11 13.21 -9.27
CA GLU A 164 24.69 13.51 -9.50
C GLU A 164 23.89 12.28 -9.92
N LYS A 165 24.51 11.37 -10.68
CA LYS A 165 23.86 10.14 -11.14
C LYS A 165 23.52 9.22 -9.96
N ALA A 166 24.47 9.00 -9.06
CA ALA A 166 24.27 8.19 -7.86
C ALA A 166 23.18 8.78 -6.96
N ILE A 167 23.21 10.11 -6.76
CA ILE A 167 22.17 10.81 -5.96
C ILE A 167 20.79 10.66 -6.61
N ASN A 168 20.67 10.85 -7.92
CA ASN A 168 19.40 10.71 -8.62
C ASN A 168 18.89 9.27 -8.61
N GLU A 169 19.76 8.28 -8.71
CA GLU A 169 19.39 6.88 -8.57
C GLU A 169 18.86 6.58 -7.17
N ALA A 170 19.52 7.04 -6.12
CA ALA A 170 19.06 6.88 -4.74
C ALA A 170 17.73 7.57 -4.47
N LYS A 171 17.53 8.79 -4.99
CA LYS A 171 16.24 9.50 -4.94
C LYS A 171 15.12 8.70 -5.61
N PHE A 172 15.42 8.08 -6.74
CA PHE A 172 14.43 7.25 -7.43
C PHE A 172 14.04 6.04 -6.61
N LYS A 173 15.02 5.30 -6.12
CA LYS A 173 14.75 4.14 -5.27
C LYS A 173 13.93 4.53 -4.04
N TYR A 174 14.24 5.66 -3.42
CA TYR A 174 13.45 6.20 -2.33
C TYR A 174 11.97 6.45 -2.73
N ALA A 175 11.75 7.08 -3.89
CA ALA A 175 10.41 7.35 -4.39
C ALA A 175 9.64 6.06 -4.76
N VAL A 176 10.32 5.09 -5.36
CA VAL A 176 9.75 3.76 -5.67
C VAL A 176 9.32 3.03 -4.40
N ALA A 177 10.17 3.04 -3.38
CA ALA A 177 9.84 2.41 -2.09
C ALA A 177 8.63 3.07 -1.42
N ALA A 178 8.55 4.40 -1.47
CA ALA A 178 7.38 5.15 -0.98
C ALA A 178 6.11 4.74 -1.74
N TYR A 179 6.20 4.55 -3.05
CA TYR A 179 5.07 4.12 -3.88
C TYR A 179 4.55 2.73 -3.47
N TYR A 180 5.45 1.75 -3.28
CA TYR A 180 5.07 0.42 -2.79
C TYR A 180 4.38 0.47 -1.42
N LYS A 181 4.91 1.27 -0.50
CA LYS A 181 4.31 1.45 0.82
C LYS A 181 2.92 2.06 0.72
N GLU A 182 2.76 3.12 -0.05
CA GLU A 182 1.48 3.80 -0.25
C GLU A 182 0.45 2.91 -0.94
N PHE A 183 0.87 2.06 -1.85
CA PHE A 183 -0.02 1.13 -2.54
C PHE A 183 -0.68 0.14 -1.57
N VAL A 184 0.04 -0.28 -0.53
CA VAL A 184 -0.51 -1.11 0.56
C VAL A 184 -1.41 -0.30 1.48
N TYR A 185 -1.03 0.92 1.76
CA TYR A 185 -1.72 1.80 2.69
C TYR A 185 -2.98 2.42 2.07
N GLY A 186 -2.87 2.83 0.82
CA GLY A 186 -3.94 3.14 -0.13
C GLY A 186 -4.85 4.32 0.18
N ASN A 187 -4.70 5.03 1.32
CA ASN A 187 -5.55 6.19 1.56
C ASN A 187 -5.06 7.08 2.71
N ARG A 188 -5.25 8.39 2.58
CA ARG A 188 -5.06 9.33 3.69
C ARG A 188 -5.98 8.95 4.85
N GLY A 189 -5.39 8.66 6.00
CA GLY A 189 -6.12 8.33 7.22
C GLY A 189 -6.44 6.85 7.41
N ALA A 190 -6.08 5.97 6.45
CA ALA A 190 -6.16 4.55 6.69
C ALA A 190 -5.14 4.12 7.76
N THR A 191 -5.51 3.17 8.59
CA THR A 191 -4.59 2.56 9.55
C THR A 191 -3.72 1.52 8.84
N PRO A 192 -2.39 1.47 9.07
CA PRO A 192 -1.56 0.41 8.53
C PRO A 192 -2.16 -0.98 8.78
N GLY A 193 -2.21 -1.80 7.73
CA GLY A 193 -2.82 -3.13 7.79
C GLY A 193 -4.35 -3.18 7.69
N GLU A 194 -5.04 -2.05 7.66
CA GLU A 194 -6.52 -2.03 7.59
C GLU A 194 -7.06 -2.82 6.40
N LYS A 195 -6.37 -2.77 5.26
CA LYS A 195 -6.75 -3.45 4.02
C LYS A 195 -6.19 -4.86 3.86
N VAL A 196 -5.62 -5.44 4.89
CA VAL A 196 -4.96 -6.75 4.81
C VAL A 196 -5.88 -7.85 4.29
N ALA A 197 -7.17 -7.80 4.61
CA ALA A 197 -8.14 -8.80 4.16
C ALA A 197 -8.38 -8.79 2.64
N HIS A 198 -8.05 -7.71 1.94
CA HIS A 198 -8.14 -7.66 0.49
C HIS A 198 -7.12 -8.61 -0.16
N ASN A 199 -5.87 -8.60 0.29
CA ASN A 199 -4.84 -9.52 -0.17
C ASN A 199 -3.63 -9.49 0.79
N PRO A 200 -3.58 -10.39 1.80
CA PRO A 200 -2.50 -10.39 2.79
C PRO A 200 -1.11 -10.61 2.17
N GLU A 201 -1.06 -11.44 1.13
CA GLU A 201 0.19 -11.77 0.45
C GLU A 201 0.76 -10.57 -0.31
N LYS A 202 -0.06 -9.86 -1.10
CA LYS A 202 0.37 -8.64 -1.79
C LYS A 202 0.81 -7.57 -0.80
N ASN A 203 0.05 -7.35 0.29
CA ASN A 203 0.43 -6.39 1.31
C ASN A 203 1.84 -6.67 1.86
N ARG A 204 2.11 -7.93 2.21
CA ARG A 204 3.43 -8.32 2.72
C ARG A 204 4.53 -8.15 1.66
N ARG A 205 4.30 -8.67 0.45
CA ARG A 205 5.25 -8.62 -0.68
C ARG A 205 5.66 -7.19 -1.03
N TYR A 206 4.71 -6.27 -1.08
CA TYR A 206 5.00 -4.88 -1.44
C TYR A 206 5.80 -4.15 -0.35
N LEU A 207 5.51 -4.40 0.93
CA LEU A 207 6.32 -3.85 2.02
C LEU A 207 7.74 -4.45 2.03
N GLU A 208 7.89 -5.73 1.75
CA GLU A 208 9.20 -6.38 1.61
C GLU A 208 9.97 -5.80 0.41
N LYS A 209 9.28 -5.54 -0.70
CA LYS A 209 9.89 -4.87 -1.85
C LYS A 209 10.32 -3.44 -1.53
N ALA A 210 9.49 -2.70 -0.79
CA ALA A 210 9.85 -1.36 -0.33
C ALA A 210 11.12 -1.38 0.52
N LEU A 211 11.25 -2.32 1.46
CA LEU A 211 12.47 -2.50 2.27
C LEU A 211 13.69 -2.79 1.40
N SER A 212 13.57 -3.75 0.47
CA SER A 212 14.67 -4.11 -0.45
C SER A 212 15.15 -2.92 -1.28
N VAL A 213 14.23 -2.14 -1.83
CA VAL A 213 14.57 -0.96 -2.64
C VAL A 213 15.21 0.14 -1.79
N LEU A 214 14.81 0.29 -0.53
CA LEU A 214 15.47 1.21 0.41
C LEU A 214 16.88 0.74 0.78
N ASP A 215 17.11 -0.58 0.92
CA ASP A 215 18.45 -1.13 1.13
C ASP A 215 19.39 -0.81 -0.03
N GLU A 216 18.89 -0.94 -1.26
CA GLU A 216 19.63 -0.56 -2.47
C GLU A 216 19.97 0.94 -2.46
N ALA A 217 19.00 1.81 -2.12
CA ALA A 217 19.25 3.24 -2.00
C ALA A 217 20.30 3.56 -0.94
N GLN A 218 20.21 2.96 0.24
CA GLN A 218 21.20 3.15 1.30
C GLN A 218 22.58 2.65 0.92
N THR A 219 22.67 1.57 0.13
CA THR A 219 23.95 1.05 -0.37
C THR A 219 24.63 2.09 -1.28
N ILE A 220 23.88 2.71 -2.19
CA ILE A 220 24.40 3.79 -3.06
C ILE A 220 24.90 4.97 -2.22
N LEU A 221 24.13 5.35 -1.19
CA LEU A 221 24.43 6.54 -0.38
C LEU A 221 25.60 6.37 0.61
N LYS A 222 26.03 5.13 0.88
CA LYS A 222 27.11 4.80 1.81
C LYS A 222 28.45 4.53 1.12
N ASN A 223 28.46 4.38 -0.21
CA ASN A 223 29.67 4.19 -1.02
C ASN A 223 30.26 5.55 -1.44
#